data_acd0b4f38b87747b2646cc3931626e5a
#
_entry.id   acd0b4f38b87747b2646cc3931626e5a
#
_cell.length_a   1.000
_cell.length_b   1.000
_cell.length_c   1.000
_cell.angle_alpha   90.00
_cell.angle_beta   90.00
_cell.angle_gamma   90.00
#
_symmetry.space_group_name_H-M   'P 1'
#
loop_
_entity.id
_entity.type
_entity.pdbx_description
1 polymer ?
#
loop_
_entity_poly.entity_id
_entity_poly.type
_entity_poly.pdbx_seq_one_letter_code
_entity_poly.pdbx_strand_id
1 'polypeptide(L)'
;MAHRHFPALLLALVAAPAALPALAQDAASPMPVKVVVVTMFEIGQDTGDRPGEFQNWVERLPLDEPVAFPQGYRDLRLNREKGVLGMVTGIGTARAASSVMALGMDPRFDLSKAYWVVAGIAGADPEDMSLGSAAWAEWVIDGDLSHEIDPREAPGDWPTGYTPLRHAEPYAKPVPENDEGARYRLDPALVSWAYELTRDTELQDADALSELRQRYVNHPEAQKPPMVIKGDNLAASTFWHGKLLNDWANDWVEYWSEGQGNFVTTAMEDTGTLQSLTFLDKAGRVDRDRVLVLRTASNYSMQHEGITAAESLSGEKKGGYSAFIPSLDAAYRVGSKVVLELAGNWDRYADTLPGER
;
A
#
# COMPACT_ATOMS: atom_id res chain seq x y z
N MET A 1 10.38 0.85 -97.24
CA MET A 1 9.84 -0.03 -96.17
C MET A 1 9.56 0.87 -95.00
N ALA A 2 8.28 1.17 -94.73
CA ALA A 2 7.88 2.15 -93.72
C ALA A 2 7.31 1.41 -92.49
N HIS A 3 7.93 1.61 -91.36
CA HIS A 3 7.40 1.09 -90.07
C HIS A 3 6.51 2.14 -89.47
N ARG A 4 5.24 1.80 -89.29
CA ARG A 4 4.23 2.58 -88.56
C ARG A 4 4.31 2.21 -87.10
N HIS A 5 4.59 3.18 -86.25
CA HIS A 5 4.43 3.04 -84.79
C HIS A 5 3.01 3.48 -84.37
N PHE A 6 2.28 2.60 -83.70
CA PHE A 6 1.05 2.94 -82.98
C PHE A 6 1.39 3.29 -81.51
N PRO A 7 0.87 4.37 -80.98
CA PRO A 7 1.00 4.63 -79.49
C PRO A 7 -0.11 3.86 -78.73
N ALA A 8 0.31 3.08 -77.80
CA ALA A 8 -0.61 2.46 -76.80
C ALA A 8 -1.03 3.52 -75.74
N LEU A 9 -2.34 3.75 -75.65
CA LEU A 9 -2.94 4.61 -74.61
C LEU A 9 -3.11 3.80 -73.35
N LEU A 10 -2.32 4.11 -72.25
CA LEU A 10 -2.47 3.52 -70.92
C LEU A 10 -3.55 4.31 -70.20
N LEU A 11 -4.71 3.69 -69.94
CA LEU A 11 -5.73 4.23 -69.08
C LEU A 11 -5.35 3.89 -67.61
N ALA A 12 -4.91 4.87 -66.83
CA ALA A 12 -4.69 4.70 -65.42
C ALA A 12 -6.05 4.83 -64.64
N LEU A 13 -6.51 3.69 -64.16
CA LEU A 13 -7.66 3.68 -63.21
C LEU A 13 -7.18 4.17 -61.84
N VAL A 14 -7.55 5.38 -61.47
CA VAL A 14 -7.35 5.88 -60.12
C VAL A 14 -8.47 5.33 -59.25
N ALA A 15 -8.17 4.30 -58.47
CA ALA A 15 -9.06 3.81 -57.42
C ALA A 15 -8.96 4.76 -56.22
N ALA A 16 -10.01 5.54 -55.98
CA ALA A 16 -10.14 6.31 -54.73
C ALA A 16 -10.36 5.36 -53.57
N PRO A 17 -9.63 5.48 -52.45
CA PRO A 17 -9.91 4.69 -51.26
C PRO A 17 -11.24 5.13 -50.69
N ALA A 18 -12.23 4.22 -50.65
CA ALA A 18 -13.44 4.42 -49.87
C ALA A 18 -13.07 4.44 -48.37
N ALA A 19 -13.10 5.61 -47.76
CA ALA A 19 -13.02 5.74 -46.30
C ALA A 19 -14.25 5.08 -45.70
N LEU A 20 -14.07 3.90 -45.11
CA LEU A 20 -15.10 3.31 -44.23
C LEU A 20 -15.30 4.27 -43.04
N PRO A 21 -16.55 4.66 -42.70
CA PRO A 21 -16.79 5.39 -41.51
C PRO A 21 -16.33 4.53 -40.33
N ALA A 22 -15.32 4.99 -39.57
CA ALA A 22 -15.03 4.44 -38.28
C ALA A 22 -16.30 4.61 -37.42
N LEU A 23 -16.97 3.51 -37.14
CA LEU A 23 -18.00 3.48 -36.09
C LEU A 23 -17.27 3.91 -34.83
N ALA A 24 -17.47 5.18 -34.43
CA ALA A 24 -17.16 5.60 -33.07
C ALA A 24 -18.04 4.73 -32.17
N GLN A 25 -17.45 3.69 -31.60
CA GLN A 25 -18.05 3.01 -30.48
C GLN A 25 -18.23 4.12 -29.42
N ASP A 26 -19.48 4.42 -29.05
CA ASP A 26 -19.77 5.27 -27.90
C ASP A 26 -18.99 4.67 -26.73
N ALA A 27 -17.86 5.26 -26.40
CA ALA A 27 -17.09 4.87 -25.25
C ALA A 27 -17.99 5.17 -24.04
N ALA A 28 -18.47 4.12 -23.38
CA ALA A 28 -19.25 4.27 -22.16
C ALA A 28 -18.48 5.21 -21.22
N SER A 29 -19.19 6.17 -20.63
CA SER A 29 -18.58 7.10 -19.66
C SER A 29 -17.86 6.31 -18.55
N PRO A 30 -16.66 6.72 -18.13
CA PRO A 30 -15.93 6.06 -17.06
C PRO A 30 -16.84 5.90 -15.82
N MET A 31 -16.78 4.72 -15.21
CA MET A 31 -17.55 4.44 -14.00
C MET A 31 -16.94 5.18 -12.81
N PRO A 32 -17.70 6.02 -12.10
CA PRO A 32 -17.19 6.68 -10.90
C PRO A 32 -16.96 5.66 -9.78
N VAL A 33 -15.77 5.68 -9.19
CA VAL A 33 -15.40 4.90 -8.02
C VAL A 33 -15.31 5.83 -6.82
N LYS A 34 -15.91 5.43 -5.71
CA LYS A 34 -15.88 6.20 -4.47
C LYS A 34 -14.69 5.82 -3.60
N VAL A 35 -14.42 4.51 -3.47
CA VAL A 35 -13.32 4.00 -2.65
C VAL A 35 -12.61 2.86 -3.39
N VAL A 36 -11.29 2.91 -3.41
CA VAL A 36 -10.42 1.80 -3.82
C VAL A 36 -9.80 1.18 -2.57
N VAL A 37 -10.06 -0.11 -2.35
CA VAL A 37 -9.38 -0.90 -1.33
C VAL A 37 -8.17 -1.56 -1.97
N VAL A 38 -6.99 -1.30 -1.44
CA VAL A 38 -5.72 -1.82 -1.93
C VAL A 38 -5.17 -2.83 -0.93
N THR A 39 -5.02 -4.07 -1.38
CA THR A 39 -4.36 -5.15 -0.63
C THR A 39 -3.17 -5.68 -1.44
N MET A 40 -2.28 -6.43 -0.81
CA MET A 40 -1.01 -6.78 -1.43
C MET A 40 -0.93 -8.23 -1.88
N PHE A 41 -1.62 -9.14 -1.20
CA PHE A 41 -1.62 -10.54 -1.60
C PHE A 41 -2.94 -11.23 -1.27
N GLU A 42 -3.19 -12.33 -1.98
CA GLU A 42 -4.23 -13.31 -1.66
C GLU A 42 -3.68 -14.72 -1.85
N ILE A 43 -4.13 -15.65 -1.01
CA ILE A 43 -3.72 -17.05 -1.05
C ILE A 43 -4.80 -17.85 -1.80
N GLY A 44 -4.44 -18.43 -2.97
CA GLY A 44 -5.39 -19.20 -3.75
C GLY A 44 -6.46 -18.36 -4.44
N GLN A 45 -7.71 -18.63 -4.13
CA GLN A 45 -8.88 -17.93 -4.68
C GLN A 45 -9.19 -16.65 -3.86
N ASP A 46 -10.07 -15.81 -4.39
CA ASP A 46 -10.52 -14.61 -3.66
C ASP A 46 -11.57 -14.94 -2.58
N THR A 47 -12.06 -16.16 -2.53
CA THR A 47 -13.11 -16.63 -1.60
C THR A 47 -12.98 -18.12 -1.31
N GLY A 48 -13.41 -18.53 -0.13
CA GLY A 48 -13.73 -19.93 0.19
C GLY A 48 -12.54 -20.84 0.52
N ASP A 49 -11.33 -20.31 0.58
CA ASP A 49 -10.14 -21.09 0.99
C ASP A 49 -9.38 -20.40 2.13
N ARG A 50 -8.07 -20.62 2.25
CA ARG A 50 -7.26 -19.94 3.27
C ARG A 50 -7.09 -18.48 2.90
N PRO A 51 -7.53 -17.53 3.75
CA PRO A 51 -7.48 -16.12 3.41
C PRO A 51 -6.05 -15.57 3.35
N GLY A 52 -5.82 -14.70 2.35
CA GLY A 52 -4.83 -13.65 2.40
C GLY A 52 -5.46 -12.32 2.82
N GLU A 53 -4.94 -11.22 2.34
CA GLU A 53 -5.45 -9.88 2.70
C GLU A 53 -6.77 -9.53 2.02
N PHE A 54 -7.08 -10.12 0.87
CA PHE A 54 -8.19 -9.71 0.02
C PHE A 54 -9.51 -10.42 0.33
N GLN A 55 -9.45 -11.71 0.70
CA GLN A 55 -10.65 -12.53 0.88
C GLN A 55 -11.67 -11.92 1.84
N ASN A 56 -11.23 -11.37 2.99
CA ASN A 56 -12.15 -10.73 3.94
C ASN A 56 -12.90 -9.55 3.32
N TRP A 57 -12.28 -8.80 2.43
CA TRP A 57 -12.93 -7.71 1.72
C TRP A 57 -13.94 -8.20 0.70
N VAL A 58 -13.58 -9.24 -0.06
CA VAL A 58 -14.48 -9.83 -1.08
C VAL A 58 -15.73 -10.40 -0.44
N GLU A 59 -15.57 -11.19 0.62
CA GLU A 59 -16.68 -11.91 1.26
C GLU A 59 -17.56 -11.02 2.13
N ARG A 60 -16.97 -10.11 2.91
CA ARG A 60 -17.68 -9.36 3.96
C ARG A 60 -18.12 -7.96 3.53
N LEU A 61 -17.52 -7.39 2.48
CA LEU A 61 -17.96 -6.14 1.85
C LEU A 61 -18.75 -6.38 0.55
N PRO A 62 -19.21 -7.55 0.29
CA PRO A 62 -19.51 -8.26 -0.96
C PRO A 62 -19.01 -7.55 -2.22
N LEU A 63 -17.68 -7.68 -2.47
CA LEU A 63 -17.07 -7.29 -3.74
C LEU A 63 -17.29 -8.44 -4.74
N ASP A 64 -18.53 -8.65 -5.15
CA ASP A 64 -19.00 -9.87 -5.81
C ASP A 64 -18.85 -9.84 -7.35
N GLU A 65 -18.67 -8.65 -7.94
CA GLU A 65 -18.47 -8.51 -9.39
C GLU A 65 -16.98 -8.60 -9.75
N PRO A 66 -16.53 -9.68 -10.43
CA PRO A 66 -15.16 -9.77 -10.93
C PRO A 66 -15.00 -8.86 -12.16
N VAL A 67 -13.90 -8.13 -12.24
CA VAL A 67 -13.54 -7.26 -13.37
C VAL A 67 -12.18 -7.66 -13.89
N ALA A 68 -12.12 -8.15 -15.13
CA ALA A 68 -10.86 -8.56 -15.75
C ALA A 68 -9.84 -7.41 -15.76
N PHE A 69 -8.63 -7.69 -15.26
CA PHE A 69 -7.56 -6.71 -15.15
C PHE A 69 -6.20 -7.31 -15.55
N PRO A 70 -6.04 -7.70 -16.83
CA PRO A 70 -4.86 -8.41 -17.32
C PRO A 70 -3.56 -7.59 -17.25
N GLN A 71 -3.64 -6.27 -17.11
CA GLN A 71 -2.50 -5.37 -16.95
C GLN A 71 -2.03 -5.22 -15.49
N GLY A 72 -2.78 -5.74 -14.51
CA GLY A 72 -2.44 -5.75 -13.09
C GLY A 72 -2.00 -7.12 -12.60
N TYR A 73 -1.77 -7.22 -11.30
CA TYR A 73 -1.33 -8.46 -10.66
C TYR A 73 -2.44 -9.52 -10.60
N ARG A 74 -3.69 -9.09 -10.42
CA ARG A 74 -4.89 -9.94 -10.29
C ARG A 74 -6.12 -9.19 -10.81
N ASP A 75 -7.17 -9.90 -11.17
CA ASP A 75 -8.46 -9.29 -11.51
C ASP A 75 -9.00 -8.47 -10.33
N LEU A 76 -9.72 -7.41 -10.64
CA LEU A 76 -10.34 -6.55 -9.66
C LEU A 76 -11.67 -7.16 -9.17
N ARG A 77 -12.12 -6.70 -8.02
CA ARG A 77 -13.46 -6.99 -7.48
C ARG A 77 -14.21 -5.70 -7.21
N LEU A 78 -15.48 -5.68 -7.54
CA LEU A 78 -16.32 -4.48 -7.48
C LEU A 78 -17.59 -4.74 -6.69
N ASN A 79 -17.93 -3.82 -5.80
CA ASN A 79 -19.31 -3.61 -5.34
C ASN A 79 -19.85 -2.37 -6.05
N ARG A 80 -20.63 -2.58 -7.11
CA ARG A 80 -21.14 -1.50 -7.97
C ARG A 80 -22.12 -0.58 -7.24
N GLU A 81 -22.95 -1.14 -6.38
CA GLU A 81 -23.94 -0.38 -5.61
C GLU A 81 -23.27 0.62 -4.66
N LYS A 82 -22.22 0.18 -3.98
CA LYS A 82 -21.45 1.03 -3.06
C LYS A 82 -20.41 1.91 -3.75
N GLY A 83 -20.05 1.60 -5.00
CA GLY A 83 -18.95 2.26 -5.70
C GLY A 83 -17.58 1.91 -5.10
N VAL A 84 -17.42 0.71 -4.57
CA VAL A 84 -16.16 0.24 -3.94
C VAL A 84 -15.47 -0.76 -4.86
N LEU A 85 -14.23 -0.46 -5.20
CA LEU A 85 -13.35 -1.29 -6.02
C LEU A 85 -12.23 -1.88 -5.14
N GLY A 86 -12.01 -3.18 -5.24
CA GLY A 86 -10.92 -3.87 -4.56
C GLY A 86 -9.86 -4.34 -5.53
N MET A 87 -8.59 -4.24 -5.13
CA MET A 87 -7.44 -4.72 -5.90
C MET A 87 -6.42 -5.43 -5.04
N VAL A 88 -5.66 -6.32 -5.67
CA VAL A 88 -4.44 -6.94 -5.13
C VAL A 88 -3.25 -6.47 -5.96
N THR A 89 -2.26 -5.86 -5.33
CA THR A 89 -1.12 -5.26 -6.04
C THR A 89 0.00 -6.25 -6.37
N GLY A 90 0.11 -7.33 -5.60
CA GLY A 90 1.31 -8.17 -5.53
C GLY A 90 2.31 -7.63 -4.51
N ILE A 91 3.11 -8.53 -3.93
CA ILE A 91 4.08 -8.22 -2.87
C ILE A 91 5.27 -7.44 -3.42
N GLY A 92 5.67 -6.39 -2.72
CA GLY A 92 6.85 -5.57 -2.95
C GLY A 92 6.57 -4.31 -3.79
N THR A 93 7.41 -3.30 -3.58
CA THR A 93 7.30 -1.94 -4.13
C THR A 93 7.06 -1.91 -5.64
N ALA A 94 7.80 -2.71 -6.42
CA ALA A 94 7.69 -2.71 -7.88
C ALA A 94 6.33 -3.21 -8.38
N ARG A 95 5.78 -4.27 -7.76
CA ARG A 95 4.46 -4.80 -8.14
C ARG A 95 3.36 -3.84 -7.72
N ALA A 96 3.46 -3.28 -6.53
CA ALA A 96 2.51 -2.28 -6.04
C ALA A 96 2.46 -1.07 -6.99
N ALA A 97 3.61 -0.49 -7.32
CA ALA A 97 3.71 0.62 -8.25
C ALA A 97 3.09 0.30 -9.61
N SER A 98 3.43 -0.85 -10.20
CA SER A 98 2.93 -1.24 -11.52
C SER A 98 1.41 -1.45 -11.53
N SER A 99 0.87 -2.15 -10.52
CA SER A 99 -0.57 -2.46 -10.44
C SER A 99 -1.42 -1.22 -10.17
N VAL A 100 -0.97 -0.33 -9.27
CA VAL A 100 -1.67 0.93 -8.96
C VAL A 100 -1.63 1.87 -10.17
N MET A 101 -0.48 1.99 -10.84
CA MET A 101 -0.36 2.79 -12.06
C MET A 101 -1.27 2.26 -13.17
N ALA A 102 -1.32 0.94 -13.36
CA ALA A 102 -2.19 0.31 -14.35
C ALA A 102 -3.68 0.59 -14.07
N LEU A 103 -4.11 0.54 -12.80
CA LEU A 103 -5.48 0.89 -12.43
C LEU A 103 -5.76 2.39 -12.62
N GLY A 104 -4.86 3.26 -12.18
CA GLY A 104 -5.04 4.71 -12.30
C GLY A 104 -5.14 5.20 -13.75
N MET A 105 -4.53 4.48 -14.68
CA MET A 105 -4.59 4.77 -16.12
C MET A 105 -5.72 4.03 -16.85
N ASP A 106 -6.48 3.17 -16.17
CA ASP A 106 -7.56 2.42 -16.79
C ASP A 106 -8.74 3.35 -17.16
N PRO A 107 -9.09 3.47 -18.46
CA PRO A 107 -10.14 4.39 -18.89
C PRO A 107 -11.55 3.96 -18.50
N ARG A 108 -11.73 2.75 -17.98
CA ARG A 108 -13.04 2.26 -17.53
C ARG A 108 -13.51 2.92 -16.25
N PHE A 109 -12.60 3.51 -15.46
CA PHE A 109 -12.88 4.06 -14.14
C PHE A 109 -12.58 5.56 -14.07
N ASP A 110 -13.47 6.30 -13.40
CA ASP A 110 -13.20 7.65 -12.90
C ASP A 110 -12.76 7.54 -11.43
N LEU A 111 -11.48 7.80 -11.20
CA LEU A 111 -10.83 7.73 -9.89
C LEU A 111 -10.47 9.11 -9.34
N SER A 112 -10.88 10.17 -10.02
CA SER A 112 -10.46 11.55 -9.72
C SER A 112 -10.81 12.04 -8.31
N LYS A 113 -11.87 11.47 -7.72
CA LYS A 113 -12.30 11.77 -6.34
C LYS A 113 -12.26 10.55 -5.42
N ALA A 114 -11.77 9.40 -5.93
CA ALA A 114 -11.77 8.17 -5.16
C ALA A 114 -10.85 8.28 -3.94
N TYR A 115 -11.34 7.80 -2.79
CA TYR A 115 -10.48 7.52 -1.65
C TYR A 115 -9.72 6.22 -1.86
N TRP A 116 -8.46 6.19 -1.45
CA TRP A 116 -7.62 5.00 -1.52
C TRP A 116 -7.31 4.52 -0.11
N VAL A 117 -7.78 3.33 0.24
CA VAL A 117 -7.54 2.71 1.54
C VAL A 117 -6.60 1.53 1.33
N VAL A 118 -5.31 1.75 1.60
CA VAL A 118 -4.29 0.70 1.60
C VAL A 118 -4.40 -0.04 2.92
N ALA A 119 -4.73 -1.34 2.87
CA ALA A 119 -5.01 -2.11 4.07
C ALA A 119 -4.36 -3.50 4.00
N GLY A 120 -3.34 -3.72 4.80
CA GLY A 120 -2.61 -4.98 4.84
C GLY A 120 -1.91 -5.26 6.15
N ILE A 121 -1.32 -6.45 6.24
CA ILE A 121 -0.54 -6.87 7.40
C ILE A 121 0.86 -6.24 7.39
N ALA A 122 1.51 -6.22 8.54
CA ALA A 122 2.83 -5.63 8.72
C ALA A 122 3.60 -6.31 9.86
N GLY A 123 4.92 -6.14 9.87
CA GLY A 123 5.73 -6.26 11.07
C GLY A 123 5.49 -5.06 11.98
N ALA A 124 5.45 -5.26 13.28
CA ALA A 124 5.21 -4.21 14.27
C ALA A 124 6.43 -3.99 15.17
N ASP A 125 6.68 -2.74 15.53
CA ASP A 125 7.63 -2.43 16.59
C ASP A 125 7.04 -2.82 17.94
N PRO A 126 7.66 -3.71 18.71
CA PRO A 126 7.17 -4.08 20.04
C PRO A 126 7.25 -2.92 21.06
N GLU A 127 8.01 -1.86 20.79
CA GLU A 127 8.04 -0.67 21.64
C GLU A 127 6.70 0.09 21.62
N ASP A 128 5.94 0.02 20.54
CA ASP A 128 4.75 0.85 20.32
C ASP A 128 3.46 0.06 20.15
N MET A 129 3.53 -1.21 19.77
CA MET A 129 2.36 -1.92 19.28
C MET A 129 2.33 -3.40 19.68
N SER A 130 1.15 -3.93 19.99
CA SER A 130 0.92 -5.35 20.24
C SER A 130 0.45 -6.09 18.98
N LEU A 131 0.71 -7.41 18.92
CA LEU A 131 0.23 -8.28 17.84
C LEU A 131 -1.30 -8.26 17.72
N GLY A 132 -1.79 -8.24 16.48
CA GLY A 132 -3.21 -8.15 16.18
C GLY A 132 -3.78 -6.73 16.18
N SER A 133 -2.99 -5.74 16.58
CA SER A 133 -3.36 -4.32 16.55
C SER A 133 -3.36 -3.74 15.14
N ALA A 134 -3.94 -2.54 14.98
CA ALA A 134 -4.02 -1.80 13.73
C ALA A 134 -3.49 -0.37 13.89
N ALA A 135 -2.71 0.12 12.93
CA ALA A 135 -2.14 1.45 12.94
C ALA A 135 -2.51 2.22 11.67
N TRP A 136 -3.00 3.46 11.84
CA TRP A 136 -3.15 4.44 10.78
C TRP A 136 -1.88 5.28 10.68
N ALA A 137 -1.25 5.28 9.50
CA ALA A 137 -0.02 6.02 9.27
C ALA A 137 -0.29 7.43 8.76
N GLU A 138 0.44 8.41 9.28
CA GLU A 138 0.54 9.76 8.72
C GLU A 138 1.78 9.86 7.83
N TRP A 139 2.88 9.24 8.24
CA TRP A 139 4.10 9.16 7.48
C TRP A 139 4.35 7.75 6.95
N VAL A 140 4.79 7.69 5.69
CA VAL A 140 5.33 6.48 5.07
C VAL A 140 6.72 6.81 4.55
N ILE A 141 7.71 6.11 5.07
CA ILE A 141 9.12 6.33 4.77
C ILE A 141 9.65 5.15 3.95
N ASP A 142 10.44 5.44 2.92
CA ASP A 142 11.07 4.42 2.10
C ASP A 142 12.34 3.90 2.78
N GLY A 143 12.41 2.58 2.95
CA GLY A 143 13.55 1.89 3.53
C GLY A 143 14.55 1.34 2.51
N ASP A 144 14.22 1.41 1.21
CA ASP A 144 15.08 0.89 0.13
C ASP A 144 15.86 1.99 -0.60
N LEU A 145 15.33 3.24 -0.60
CA LEU A 145 15.90 4.36 -1.35
C LEU A 145 17.05 5.02 -0.60
N SER A 146 18.19 4.34 -0.54
CA SER A 146 19.37 4.73 0.23
C SER A 146 20.65 4.25 -0.43
N HIS A 147 21.82 4.74 0.02
CA HIS A 147 23.06 4.01 -0.14
C HIS A 147 23.18 2.99 1.00
N GLU A 148 23.66 1.79 0.69
CA GLU A 148 23.91 0.74 1.66
C GLU A 148 25.38 0.31 1.60
N ILE A 149 26.01 0.27 2.77
CA ILE A 149 27.32 -0.35 2.98
C ILE A 149 27.14 -1.46 4.00
N ASP A 150 27.77 -2.62 3.78
CA ASP A 150 27.74 -3.70 4.78
C ASP A 150 28.24 -3.13 6.12
N PRO A 151 27.49 -3.27 7.23
CA PRO A 151 27.89 -2.70 8.51
C PRO A 151 29.28 -3.12 9.02
N ARG A 152 29.80 -4.25 8.53
CA ARG A 152 31.17 -4.72 8.85
C ARG A 152 32.26 -3.93 8.13
N GLU A 153 31.92 -3.17 7.07
CA GLU A 153 32.81 -2.32 6.29
C GLU A 153 32.57 -0.82 6.55
N ALA A 154 31.52 -0.48 7.29
CA ALA A 154 31.21 0.90 7.67
C ALA A 154 32.20 1.41 8.73
N PRO A 155 32.43 2.74 8.83
CA PRO A 155 33.18 3.33 9.95
C PRO A 155 32.61 2.89 11.30
N GLY A 156 33.48 2.65 12.27
CA GLY A 156 33.09 2.07 13.56
C GLY A 156 32.21 2.97 14.45
N ASP A 157 32.06 4.24 14.12
CA ASP A 157 31.18 5.21 14.75
C ASP A 157 29.84 5.39 14.03
N TRP A 158 29.62 4.70 12.91
CA TRP A 158 28.32 4.72 12.23
C TRP A 158 27.34 3.77 12.92
N PRO A 159 26.11 4.23 13.24
CA PRO A 159 25.10 3.38 13.86
C PRO A 159 24.47 2.38 12.88
N THR A 160 24.59 2.64 11.60
CA THR A 160 24.02 1.82 10.51
C THR A 160 24.86 1.92 9.24
N GLY A 161 24.74 0.96 8.33
CA GLY A 161 25.32 1.03 6.99
C GLY A 161 24.50 1.82 5.96
N TYR A 162 23.33 2.37 6.36
CA TYR A 162 22.44 3.13 5.46
C TYR A 162 22.71 4.61 5.54
N THR A 163 22.79 5.27 4.36
CA THR A 163 22.88 6.73 4.25
C THR A 163 21.86 7.26 3.24
N PRO A 164 21.30 8.45 3.43
CA PRO A 164 20.42 9.07 2.45
C PRO A 164 21.13 9.26 1.11
N LEU A 165 20.44 9.12 -0.03
CA LEU A 165 21.05 9.16 -1.37
C LEU A 165 21.91 10.41 -1.66
N ARG A 166 21.67 11.52 -0.98
CA ARG A 166 22.41 12.78 -1.23
C ARG A 166 23.41 13.11 -0.13
N HIS A 167 23.65 12.17 0.77
CA HIS A 167 24.59 12.31 1.87
C HIS A 167 25.62 11.18 1.90
N ALA A 168 26.76 11.45 2.50
CA ALA A 168 27.85 10.48 2.65
C ALA A 168 27.87 9.82 4.05
N GLU A 169 27.00 10.25 4.95
CA GLU A 169 26.97 9.79 6.34
C GLU A 169 25.53 9.51 6.77
N PRO A 170 25.30 8.54 7.69
CA PRO A 170 23.98 8.29 8.27
C PRO A 170 23.42 9.56 8.91
N TYR A 171 22.12 9.78 8.70
CA TYR A 171 21.35 10.88 9.33
C TYR A 171 21.93 12.29 9.19
N ALA A 172 22.74 12.54 8.16
CA ALA A 172 23.35 13.84 7.92
C ALA A 172 22.27 14.94 7.72
N LYS A 173 22.51 16.11 8.30
CA LYS A 173 21.59 17.26 8.22
C LYS A 173 22.14 18.31 7.24
N PRO A 174 21.28 19.11 6.57
CA PRO A 174 19.82 19.04 6.63
C PRO A 174 19.24 17.80 5.91
N VAL A 175 18.02 17.42 6.24
CA VAL A 175 17.30 16.40 5.46
C VAL A 175 17.14 16.91 4.03
N PRO A 176 17.35 16.08 2.99
CA PRO A 176 17.23 16.52 1.60
C PRO A 176 15.84 17.09 1.28
N GLU A 177 15.77 18.29 0.73
CA GLU A 177 14.51 18.93 0.31
C GLU A 177 13.86 18.17 -0.86
N ASN A 178 14.68 17.71 -1.81
CA ASN A 178 14.25 16.86 -2.90
C ASN A 178 14.59 15.42 -2.55
N ASP A 179 13.67 14.75 -1.89
CA ASP A 179 13.82 13.40 -1.34
C ASP A 179 13.54 12.26 -2.34
N GLU A 180 13.14 12.61 -3.57
CA GLU A 180 12.91 11.64 -4.67
C GLU A 180 11.93 10.50 -4.31
N GLY A 181 11.06 10.70 -3.34
CA GLY A 181 10.11 9.70 -2.86
C GLY A 181 10.61 8.89 -1.67
N ALA A 182 11.61 9.37 -0.95
CA ALA A 182 12.05 8.76 0.30
C ALA A 182 11.04 8.92 1.44
N ARG A 183 10.14 9.91 1.35
CA ARG A 183 9.10 10.18 2.35
C ARG A 183 7.78 10.61 1.73
N TYR A 184 6.69 10.18 2.34
CA TYR A 184 5.33 10.59 2.00
C TYR A 184 4.60 10.97 3.27
N ARG A 185 4.00 12.16 3.28
CA ARG A 185 3.07 12.55 4.32
C ARG A 185 1.65 12.48 3.77
N LEU A 186 0.77 11.77 4.46
CA LEU A 186 -0.66 11.71 4.18
C LEU A 186 -1.36 12.91 4.84
N ASP A 187 -2.60 13.18 4.44
CA ASP A 187 -3.37 14.27 5.04
C ASP A 187 -3.62 14.01 6.53
N PRO A 188 -3.10 14.86 7.44
CA PRO A 188 -3.19 14.59 8.89
C PRO A 188 -4.62 14.66 9.44
N ALA A 189 -5.50 15.45 8.80
CA ALA A 189 -6.88 15.59 9.22
C ALA A 189 -7.67 14.35 8.84
N LEU A 190 -7.45 13.82 7.62
CA LEU A 190 -8.05 12.57 7.15
C LEU A 190 -7.58 11.36 7.99
N VAL A 191 -6.27 11.27 8.30
CA VAL A 191 -5.72 10.21 9.16
C VAL A 191 -6.30 10.29 10.57
N SER A 192 -6.37 11.49 11.16
CA SER A 192 -6.94 11.67 12.49
C SER A 192 -8.44 11.33 12.51
N TRP A 193 -9.18 11.69 11.48
CA TRP A 193 -10.58 11.31 11.34
C TRP A 193 -10.75 9.78 11.26
N ALA A 194 -9.93 9.09 10.45
CA ALA A 194 -9.99 7.63 10.34
C ALA A 194 -9.69 6.94 11.68
N TYR A 195 -8.69 7.45 12.42
CA TYR A 195 -8.38 6.97 13.76
C TYR A 195 -9.54 7.19 14.73
N GLU A 196 -10.10 8.40 14.83
CA GLU A 196 -11.22 8.70 15.74
C GLU A 196 -12.48 7.85 15.43
N LEU A 197 -12.74 7.58 14.14
CA LEU A 197 -13.83 6.71 13.72
C LEU A 197 -13.61 5.24 14.14
N THR A 198 -12.37 4.81 14.27
CA THR A 198 -12.04 3.38 14.40
C THR A 198 -11.38 2.99 15.72
N ARG A 199 -10.89 3.93 16.52
CA ARG A 199 -10.08 3.66 17.74
C ARG A 199 -10.74 2.71 18.75
N ASP A 200 -12.08 2.69 18.82
CA ASP A 200 -12.84 1.83 19.72
C ASP A 200 -13.30 0.53 19.03
N THR A 201 -12.64 0.14 17.91
CA THR A 201 -12.95 -1.13 17.22
C THR A 201 -12.43 -2.29 18.04
N GLU A 202 -13.33 -3.19 18.43
CA GLU A 202 -12.96 -4.45 19.08
C GLU A 202 -12.21 -5.35 18.10
N LEU A 203 -10.98 -5.72 18.45
CA LEU A 203 -10.09 -6.58 17.67
C LEU A 203 -10.04 -7.98 18.27
N GLN A 204 -9.77 -8.99 17.42
CA GLN A 204 -9.63 -10.36 17.88
C GLN A 204 -8.35 -10.54 18.67
N ASP A 205 -8.46 -11.21 19.81
CA ASP A 205 -7.33 -11.67 20.60
C ASP A 205 -7.45 -13.19 20.84
N ALA A 206 -6.33 -13.82 21.17
CA ALA A 206 -6.26 -15.24 21.48
C ALA A 206 -5.19 -15.50 22.55
N ASP A 207 -5.43 -16.52 23.39
CA ASP A 207 -4.49 -16.89 24.46
C ASP A 207 -3.07 -17.13 23.93
N ALA A 208 -2.91 -17.79 22.79
CA ALA A 208 -1.61 -18.04 22.18
C ALA A 208 -0.88 -16.74 21.77
N LEU A 209 -1.61 -15.71 21.37
CA LEU A 209 -1.02 -14.39 21.08
C LEU A 209 -0.64 -13.66 22.37
N SER A 210 -1.48 -13.76 23.40
CA SER A 210 -1.17 -13.20 24.71
C SER A 210 0.10 -13.82 25.29
N GLU A 211 0.24 -15.16 25.22
CA GLU A 211 1.46 -15.85 25.65
C GLU A 211 2.71 -15.43 24.88
N LEU A 212 2.61 -15.19 23.59
CA LEU A 212 3.73 -14.70 22.78
C LEU A 212 4.10 -13.27 23.17
N ARG A 213 3.11 -12.39 23.32
CA ARG A 213 3.33 -10.99 23.71
C ARG A 213 4.05 -10.88 25.07
N GLN A 214 3.75 -11.78 26.01
CA GLN A 214 4.41 -11.82 27.33
C GLN A 214 5.91 -12.17 27.28
N ARG A 215 6.42 -12.67 26.16
CA ARG A 215 7.87 -12.91 25.97
C ARG A 215 8.66 -11.63 25.74
N TYR A 216 8.00 -10.55 25.34
CA TYR A 216 8.61 -9.22 25.14
C TYR A 216 8.63 -8.44 26.47
N VAL A 217 9.38 -8.97 27.44
CA VAL A 217 9.33 -8.54 28.86
C VAL A 217 9.74 -7.10 29.10
N ASN A 218 10.56 -6.52 28.20
CA ASN A 218 11.02 -5.14 28.29
C ASN A 218 10.17 -4.16 27.44
N HIS A 219 9.10 -4.65 26.78
CA HIS A 219 8.27 -3.87 25.86
C HIS A 219 6.81 -3.85 26.34
N PRO A 220 6.44 -2.91 27.22
CA PRO A 220 5.09 -2.87 27.83
C PRO A 220 3.96 -2.74 26.80
N GLU A 221 4.19 -2.01 25.69
CA GLU A 221 3.19 -1.84 24.63
C GLU A 221 2.93 -3.14 23.88
N ALA A 222 3.97 -3.95 23.65
CA ALA A 222 3.80 -5.27 23.04
C ALA A 222 2.92 -6.21 23.87
N GLN A 223 2.88 -6.06 25.18
CA GLN A 223 2.13 -6.94 26.09
C GLN A 223 0.64 -6.60 26.19
N LYS A 224 0.22 -5.45 25.68
CA LYS A 224 -1.19 -5.02 25.73
C LYS A 224 -2.09 -5.89 24.82
N PRO A 225 -3.40 -5.93 25.08
CA PRO A 225 -4.37 -6.44 24.13
C PRO A 225 -4.31 -5.67 22.81
N PRO A 226 -4.78 -6.27 21.69
CA PRO A 226 -4.85 -5.58 20.41
C PRO A 226 -5.67 -4.29 20.49
N MET A 227 -5.20 -3.25 19.82
CA MET A 227 -5.82 -1.92 19.81
C MET A 227 -5.63 -1.23 18.46
N VAL A 228 -6.41 -0.17 18.21
CA VAL A 228 -6.21 0.73 17.08
C VAL A 228 -5.42 1.95 17.54
N ILE A 229 -4.35 2.28 16.85
CA ILE A 229 -3.48 3.42 17.14
C ILE A 229 -3.18 4.26 15.90
N LYS A 230 -2.54 5.40 16.08
CA LYS A 230 -1.79 6.08 15.03
C LYS A 230 -0.32 5.69 15.15
N GLY A 231 0.33 5.50 14.00
CA GLY A 231 1.75 5.14 13.98
C GLY A 231 2.24 4.94 12.56
N ASP A 232 3.45 5.35 12.30
CA ASP A 232 3.99 5.50 10.97
C ASP A 232 4.63 4.22 10.44
N ASN A 233 4.78 4.19 9.11
CA ASN A 233 5.21 3.01 8.41
C ASN A 233 6.55 3.22 7.69
N LEU A 234 7.47 2.26 7.87
CA LEU A 234 8.64 2.13 7.02
C LEU A 234 8.37 1.05 5.97
N ALA A 235 8.40 1.41 4.69
CA ALA A 235 8.14 0.48 3.58
C ALA A 235 9.42 0.14 2.82
N ALA A 236 9.71 -1.15 2.69
CA ALA A 236 10.86 -1.67 1.95
C ALA A 236 10.51 -2.98 1.27
N SER A 237 10.95 -3.20 0.02
CA SER A 237 10.78 -4.50 -0.65
C SER A 237 11.55 -5.63 0.05
N THR A 238 12.57 -5.29 0.80
CA THR A 238 13.28 -6.24 1.65
C THR A 238 12.47 -6.52 2.91
N PHE A 239 12.10 -7.80 3.13
CA PHE A 239 11.61 -8.23 4.44
C PHE A 239 12.79 -8.33 5.39
N TRP A 240 12.93 -7.35 6.25
CA TRP A 240 13.99 -7.30 7.26
C TRP A 240 13.46 -7.70 8.64
N HIS A 241 14.35 -8.13 9.53
CA HIS A 241 14.01 -8.55 10.90
C HIS A 241 15.21 -8.45 11.83
N GLY A 242 14.98 -8.02 13.04
CA GLY A 242 15.95 -8.00 14.11
C GLY A 242 16.13 -6.64 14.75
N LYS A 243 16.58 -6.65 16.02
CA LYS A 243 16.67 -5.44 16.85
C LYS A 243 17.47 -4.30 16.20
N LEU A 244 18.64 -4.60 15.62
CA LEU A 244 19.47 -3.55 15.03
C LEU A 244 18.82 -2.87 13.82
N LEU A 245 18.04 -3.63 13.04
CA LEU A 245 17.25 -3.06 11.94
C LEU A 245 15.98 -2.37 12.46
N ASN A 246 15.42 -2.82 13.58
CA ASN A 246 14.33 -2.10 14.26
C ASN A 246 14.80 -0.74 14.79
N ASP A 247 15.97 -0.69 15.43
CA ASP A 247 16.60 0.55 15.88
C ASP A 247 16.85 1.50 14.68
N TRP A 248 17.40 0.96 13.58
CA TRP A 248 17.56 1.73 12.34
C TRP A 248 16.23 2.25 11.79
N ALA A 249 15.16 1.48 11.81
CA ALA A 249 13.86 1.89 11.29
C ALA A 249 13.27 3.06 12.11
N ASN A 250 13.44 3.03 13.44
CA ASN A 250 13.08 4.13 14.34
C ASN A 250 13.85 5.40 13.97
N ASP A 251 15.18 5.32 13.93
CA ASP A 251 16.04 6.45 13.58
C ASP A 251 15.77 6.96 12.16
N TRP A 252 15.46 6.06 11.21
CA TRP A 252 15.22 6.42 9.81
C TRP A 252 13.89 7.16 9.62
N VAL A 253 12.83 6.73 10.31
CA VAL A 253 11.55 7.43 10.31
C VAL A 253 11.66 8.76 11.04
N GLU A 254 12.33 8.84 12.18
CA GLU A 254 12.59 10.10 12.88
C GLU A 254 13.37 11.08 11.98
N TYR A 255 14.43 10.59 11.31
CA TYR A 255 15.25 11.41 10.41
C TYR A 255 14.41 12.00 9.26
N TRP A 256 13.74 11.16 8.48
CA TRP A 256 13.01 11.59 7.29
C TRP A 256 11.75 12.40 7.60
N SER A 257 11.10 12.15 8.72
CA SER A 257 9.95 12.94 9.19
C SER A 257 10.37 14.23 9.92
N GLU A 258 11.66 14.45 10.11
CA GLU A 258 12.21 15.57 10.88
C GLU A 258 11.69 15.59 12.35
N GLY A 259 11.53 14.38 12.93
CA GLY A 259 11.06 14.19 14.31
C GLY A 259 9.55 14.31 14.49
N GLN A 260 8.76 14.33 13.38
CA GLN A 260 7.30 14.40 13.45
C GLN A 260 6.63 13.01 13.41
N GLY A 261 7.30 12.01 12.86
CA GLY A 261 6.81 10.63 12.75
C GLY A 261 7.34 9.73 13.86
N ASN A 262 6.63 8.62 14.08
CA ASN A 262 7.01 7.54 14.99
C ASN A 262 6.90 6.21 14.27
N PHE A 263 8.02 5.48 14.11
CA PHE A 263 8.02 4.16 13.49
C PHE A 263 7.20 3.18 14.33
N VAL A 264 6.19 2.57 13.74
CA VAL A 264 5.32 1.57 14.41
C VAL A 264 5.19 0.31 13.58
N THR A 265 5.17 0.44 12.26
CA THR A 265 4.97 -0.71 11.36
C THR A 265 5.97 -0.73 10.22
N THR A 266 6.27 -1.94 9.73
CA THR A 266 7.04 -2.13 8.49
C THR A 266 6.28 -3.01 7.52
N ALA A 267 6.22 -2.58 6.26
CA ALA A 267 5.55 -3.27 5.16
C ALA A 267 6.37 -3.19 3.87
N MET A 268 5.87 -3.72 2.75
CA MET A 268 6.70 -3.91 1.57
C MET A 268 6.19 -3.15 0.32
N GLU A 269 5.05 -2.45 0.39
CA GLU A 269 4.36 -1.97 -0.82
C GLU A 269 4.02 -0.49 -0.84
N ASP A 270 3.96 0.15 0.34
CA ASP A 270 3.30 1.46 0.48
C ASP A 270 3.96 2.54 -0.34
N THR A 271 5.30 2.59 -0.37
CA THR A 271 6.02 3.60 -1.16
C THR A 271 5.78 3.44 -2.66
N GLY A 272 5.69 2.21 -3.17
CA GLY A 272 5.32 1.97 -4.56
C GLY A 272 3.89 2.43 -4.88
N THR A 273 2.95 2.17 -3.98
CA THR A 273 1.57 2.65 -4.09
C THR A 273 1.52 4.17 -4.08
N LEU A 274 2.15 4.82 -3.10
CA LEU A 274 2.14 6.27 -2.94
C LEU A 274 2.89 7.00 -4.06
N GLN A 275 3.98 6.42 -4.57
CA GLN A 275 4.69 6.97 -5.74
C GLN A 275 3.79 6.97 -6.98
N SER A 276 3.06 5.89 -7.22
CA SER A 276 2.12 5.81 -8.34
C SER A 276 0.98 6.81 -8.18
N LEU A 277 0.39 6.92 -6.99
CA LEU A 277 -0.67 7.90 -6.71
C LEU A 277 -0.15 9.34 -6.86
N THR A 278 1.11 9.63 -6.49
CA THR A 278 1.74 10.93 -6.73
C THR A 278 1.85 11.26 -8.23
N PHE A 279 2.19 10.28 -9.07
CA PHE A 279 2.25 10.52 -10.52
C PHE A 279 0.86 10.62 -11.14
N LEU A 280 -0.09 9.84 -10.69
CA LEU A 280 -1.48 9.88 -11.13
C LEU A 280 -2.18 11.18 -10.73
N ASP A 281 -1.87 11.73 -9.57
CA ASP A 281 -2.33 13.04 -9.11
C ASP A 281 -1.82 14.16 -10.03
N LYS A 282 -0.53 14.17 -10.31
CA LYS A 282 0.06 15.11 -11.30
C LYS A 282 -0.58 15.00 -12.69
N ALA A 283 -1.09 13.83 -13.05
CA ALA A 283 -1.82 13.59 -14.29
C ALA A 283 -3.33 13.88 -14.20
N GLY A 284 -3.83 14.36 -13.06
CA GLY A 284 -5.25 14.65 -12.81
C GLY A 284 -6.14 13.42 -12.82
N ARG A 285 -5.59 12.25 -12.51
CA ARG A 285 -6.32 10.96 -12.51
C ARG A 285 -6.87 10.59 -11.13
N VAL A 286 -6.21 11.03 -10.07
CA VAL A 286 -6.57 10.79 -8.67
C VAL A 286 -6.35 12.08 -7.87
N ASP A 287 -6.75 12.07 -6.62
CA ASP A 287 -6.46 13.09 -5.62
C ASP A 287 -5.63 12.43 -4.50
N ARG A 288 -4.35 12.82 -4.38
CA ARG A 288 -3.41 12.23 -3.43
C ARG A 288 -3.77 12.53 -1.97
N ASP A 289 -4.50 13.58 -1.69
CA ASP A 289 -4.94 13.90 -0.33
C ASP A 289 -6.04 12.96 0.19
N ARG A 290 -6.59 12.09 -0.70
CA ARG A 290 -7.61 11.08 -0.38
C ARG A 290 -7.04 9.69 -0.10
N VAL A 291 -5.82 9.60 0.39
CA VAL A 291 -5.12 8.33 0.64
C VAL A 291 -5.01 8.07 2.13
N LEU A 292 -5.31 6.85 2.53
CA LEU A 292 -5.13 6.32 3.88
C LEU A 292 -4.32 5.04 3.84
N VAL A 293 -3.41 4.86 4.78
CA VAL A 293 -2.62 3.63 4.97
C VAL A 293 -2.92 3.06 6.34
N LEU A 294 -3.44 1.82 6.34
CA LEU A 294 -3.74 1.00 7.50
C LEU A 294 -2.84 -0.23 7.49
N ARG A 295 -2.05 -0.42 8.54
CA ARG A 295 -1.23 -1.62 8.71
C ARG A 295 -1.56 -2.35 10.01
N THR A 296 -1.57 -3.68 9.96
CA THR A 296 -2.00 -4.51 11.09
C THR A 296 -0.92 -5.51 11.47
N ALA A 297 -0.64 -5.62 12.75
CA ALA A 297 0.49 -6.37 13.30
C ALA A 297 0.32 -7.89 13.15
N SER A 298 1.00 -8.51 12.18
CA SER A 298 1.03 -9.96 11.99
C SER A 298 2.18 -10.65 12.71
N ASN A 299 3.27 -9.94 12.91
CA ASN A 299 4.50 -10.36 13.58
C ASN A 299 5.20 -9.14 14.16
N TYR A 300 6.19 -9.36 15.03
CA TYR A 300 7.07 -8.27 15.45
C TYR A 300 8.24 -8.11 14.47
N SER A 301 8.75 -6.89 14.34
CA SER A 301 9.91 -6.53 13.50
C SER A 301 11.25 -7.00 14.07
N MET A 302 11.29 -7.38 15.35
CA MET A 302 12.47 -7.90 16.03
C MET A 302 12.12 -9.07 16.96
N GLN A 303 13.17 -9.78 17.39
CA GLN A 303 13.07 -10.88 18.34
C GLN A 303 12.79 -10.41 19.77
N HIS A 304 12.13 -11.27 20.55
CA HIS A 304 12.06 -11.10 22.01
C HIS A 304 13.40 -11.49 22.68
N GLU A 305 13.52 -11.20 23.97
CA GLU A 305 14.70 -11.55 24.74
C GLU A 305 14.96 -13.07 24.79
N GLY A 306 16.21 -13.43 24.79
CA GLY A 306 16.68 -14.82 24.93
C GLY A 306 16.80 -15.62 23.64
N ILE A 307 16.42 -15.05 22.48
CA ILE A 307 16.64 -15.65 21.17
C ILE A 307 17.35 -14.69 20.22
N THR A 308 17.97 -15.23 19.19
CA THR A 308 18.58 -14.43 18.12
C THR A 308 17.55 -14.00 17.08
N ALA A 309 17.87 -12.95 16.29
CA ALA A 309 17.05 -12.53 15.16
C ALA A 309 16.86 -13.67 14.14
N ALA A 310 17.89 -14.49 13.91
CA ALA A 310 17.82 -15.63 12.99
C ALA A 310 16.87 -16.73 13.49
N GLU A 311 16.86 -17.02 14.80
CA GLU A 311 15.92 -17.98 15.40
C GLU A 311 14.50 -17.47 15.32
N SER A 312 14.26 -16.20 15.62
CA SER A 312 12.96 -15.56 15.51
C SER A 312 12.40 -15.61 14.08
N LEU A 313 13.16 -15.15 13.09
CA LEU A 313 12.78 -15.19 11.68
C LEU A 313 12.55 -16.63 11.17
N SER A 314 13.37 -17.60 11.64
CA SER A 314 13.18 -19.02 11.31
C SER A 314 11.88 -19.59 11.91
N GLY A 315 11.48 -19.11 13.08
CA GLY A 315 10.23 -19.47 13.74
C GLY A 315 9.00 -19.04 12.91
N GLU A 316 9.01 -17.82 12.40
CA GLU A 316 7.97 -17.29 11.52
C GLU A 316 7.83 -18.11 10.23
N LYS A 317 8.93 -18.50 9.60
CA LYS A 317 8.92 -19.33 8.38
C LYS A 317 8.33 -20.73 8.60
N LYS A 318 8.50 -21.31 9.78
CA LYS A 318 8.01 -22.68 10.10
C LYS A 318 6.55 -22.70 10.54
N GLY A 319 6.12 -21.69 11.29
CA GLY A 319 4.77 -21.61 11.89
C GLY A 319 3.82 -20.66 11.18
N GLY A 320 4.29 -19.87 10.24
CA GLY A 320 3.61 -18.67 9.73
C GLY A 320 3.72 -17.53 10.75
N TYR A 321 3.22 -16.36 10.37
CA TYR A 321 3.16 -15.23 11.30
C TYR A 321 2.21 -15.53 12.44
N SER A 322 2.61 -15.20 13.65
CA SER A 322 1.89 -15.56 14.87
C SER A 322 0.48 -14.98 14.95
N ALA A 323 0.30 -13.76 14.43
CA ALA A 323 -1.00 -13.08 14.39
C ALA A 323 -1.58 -12.98 12.97
N PHE A 324 -1.26 -13.91 12.06
CA PHE A 324 -1.66 -13.84 10.66
C PHE A 324 -3.18 -13.67 10.48
N ILE A 325 -3.98 -14.58 11.00
CA ILE A 325 -5.45 -14.51 10.88
C ILE A 325 -6.05 -13.32 11.65
N PRO A 326 -5.67 -13.05 12.91
CA PRO A 326 -6.13 -11.85 13.62
C PRO A 326 -5.79 -10.54 12.92
N SER A 327 -4.61 -10.41 12.31
CA SER A 327 -4.23 -9.20 11.58
C SER A 327 -5.04 -9.00 10.30
N LEU A 328 -5.34 -10.07 9.54
CA LEU A 328 -6.23 -10.01 8.39
C LEU A 328 -7.66 -9.56 8.79
N ASP A 329 -8.16 -10.08 9.90
CA ASP A 329 -9.47 -9.68 10.43
C ASP A 329 -9.45 -8.23 10.92
N ALA A 330 -8.39 -7.80 11.59
CA ALA A 330 -8.21 -6.42 12.03
C ALA A 330 -8.19 -5.43 10.87
N ALA A 331 -7.46 -5.73 9.78
CA ALA A 331 -7.41 -4.90 8.58
C ALA A 331 -8.82 -4.69 7.99
N TYR A 332 -9.62 -5.75 7.94
CA TYR A 332 -11.01 -5.63 7.50
C TYR A 332 -11.88 -4.88 8.51
N ARG A 333 -11.86 -5.24 9.82
CA ARG A 333 -12.73 -4.62 10.83
C ARG A 333 -12.52 -3.13 10.95
N VAL A 334 -11.27 -2.69 10.93
CA VAL A 334 -10.90 -1.28 11.05
C VAL A 334 -11.12 -0.56 9.72
N GLY A 335 -10.56 -1.08 8.63
CA GLY A 335 -10.62 -0.43 7.33
C GLY A 335 -12.03 -0.36 6.76
N SER A 336 -12.87 -1.40 6.95
CA SER A 336 -14.24 -1.41 6.43
C SER A 336 -15.15 -0.34 7.06
N LYS A 337 -14.92 0.05 8.31
CA LYS A 337 -15.66 1.18 8.92
C LYS A 337 -15.41 2.47 8.14
N VAL A 338 -14.16 2.74 7.78
CA VAL A 338 -13.79 3.92 6.98
C VAL A 338 -14.37 3.81 5.57
N VAL A 339 -14.19 2.66 4.90
CA VAL A 339 -14.70 2.44 3.54
C VAL A 339 -16.22 2.60 3.47
N LEU A 340 -16.95 2.03 4.42
CA LEU A 340 -18.42 2.10 4.46
C LEU A 340 -18.91 3.50 4.81
N GLU A 341 -18.24 4.22 5.71
CA GLU A 341 -18.58 5.61 6.05
C GLU A 341 -18.37 6.52 4.83
N LEU A 342 -17.23 6.42 4.14
CA LEU A 342 -16.95 7.22 2.94
C LEU A 342 -17.92 6.91 1.80
N ALA A 343 -18.14 5.62 1.50
CA ALA A 343 -19.00 5.20 0.40
C ALA A 343 -20.49 5.49 0.67
N GLY A 344 -20.93 5.31 1.92
CA GLY A 344 -22.32 5.49 2.33
C GLY A 344 -22.76 6.95 2.48
N ASN A 345 -21.81 7.83 2.83
CA ASN A 345 -22.04 9.26 3.00
C ASN A 345 -21.35 10.09 1.90
N TRP A 346 -21.34 9.56 0.67
CA TRP A 346 -20.58 10.11 -0.45
C TRP A 346 -20.85 11.60 -0.71
N ASP A 347 -22.12 12.03 -0.63
CA ASP A 347 -22.49 13.44 -0.85
C ASP A 347 -21.80 14.40 0.13
N ARG A 348 -21.40 13.89 1.29
CA ARG A 348 -20.67 14.67 2.29
C ARG A 348 -19.15 14.71 2.00
N TYR A 349 -18.63 13.64 1.40
CA TYR A 349 -17.18 13.42 1.28
C TYR A 349 -16.64 13.52 -0.15
N ALA A 350 -17.53 13.66 -1.15
CA ALA A 350 -17.12 13.77 -2.55
C ALA A 350 -16.29 15.04 -2.85
N ASP A 351 -16.62 16.16 -2.19
CA ASP A 351 -16.01 17.47 -2.45
C ASP A 351 -15.29 18.08 -1.24
N THR A 352 -15.36 17.44 -0.08
CA THR A 352 -14.73 17.92 1.16
C THR A 352 -14.11 16.73 1.90
N LEU A 353 -12.83 16.82 2.27
CA LEU A 353 -12.17 15.79 3.03
C LEU A 353 -12.75 15.66 4.45
N PRO A 354 -12.87 14.44 4.99
CA PRO A 354 -13.15 14.25 6.40
C PRO A 354 -12.09 14.93 7.27
N GLY A 355 -12.52 15.57 8.37
CA GLY A 355 -11.60 16.24 9.30
C GLY A 355 -11.31 17.71 9.00
N GLU A 356 -11.62 18.22 7.81
CA GLU A 356 -11.44 19.63 7.43
C GLU A 356 -12.51 20.60 7.98
N ARG A 357 -13.35 20.18 8.92
CA ARG A 357 -14.45 21.00 9.45
C ARG A 357 -14.25 21.44 10.89
#